data_26747b8679af2718626fd51928f693b5
#
_entry.id   26747b8679af2718626fd51928f693b5
#
_cell.length_a   1.000
_cell.length_b   1.000
_cell.length_c   1.000
_cell.angle_alpha   90.00
_cell.angle_beta   90.00
_cell.angle_gamma   90.00
#
_symmetry.space_group_name_H-M   'P 1'
#
loop_
_entity.id
_entity.type
_entity.pdbx_description
1 polymer ?
#
loop_
_entity_poly.entity_id
_entity_poly.type
_entity_poly.pdbx_seq_one_letter_code
_entity_poly.pdbx_strand_id
1 'polypeptide(L)'
;RSFQASHLADPDCAICWWGEAWAWGSYLNGAMTTTQAPRAFFAVQQALNRLGNATQKEVDMIKALQVRYIDSFEPQNRREQDQAYADAMADLAGKYPDDLTIVTLYGDSLFLLEERRGYRSLEDPNVIRLHSVLLSVLDRDITHPGACHLLVHATESTPTPELAAPCAEHLGDTIPGASHINHMPSHTWNEMGLWQEAVRSNTKAWHSDQKAAYGRGFAIYPTHNLTMLYYAASMSGQSASAIQAAKDLAKLNGNTAMLSMALVRFGRFDEVLQIKDEPNGEINRSMYDFSRGYAFLKEGNIGAAKAILDSLQDLTKTTAARFRFHDGKDIVGAMAGILEGEIAWSEGKMEAAVDAFKKSTSFYENLNYDEPEPLPFSP
;
A
#
# COMPACT_ATOMS: atom_id res chain seq x y z
N ARG A 1 -15.83 -10.68 -10.88
CA ARG A 1 -16.42 -12.04 -10.88
C ARG A 1 -17.81 -12.05 -10.25
N SER A 2 -18.02 -11.50 -9.03
CA SER A 2 -19.33 -11.54 -8.37
C SER A 2 -20.41 -10.80 -9.17
N PHE A 3 -20.14 -9.58 -9.64
CA PHE A 3 -21.09 -8.83 -10.49
C PHE A 3 -21.34 -9.52 -11.82
N GLN A 4 -20.33 -10.18 -12.43
CA GLN A 4 -20.52 -11.00 -13.61
C GLN A 4 -21.43 -12.19 -13.34
N ALA A 5 -21.25 -12.86 -12.23
CA ALA A 5 -22.15 -13.95 -11.84
C ALA A 5 -23.60 -13.44 -11.60
N SER A 6 -23.75 -12.22 -11.03
CA SER A 6 -25.07 -11.63 -10.78
C SER A 6 -25.83 -11.34 -12.07
N HIS A 7 -25.23 -10.65 -13.05
CA HIS A 7 -25.94 -10.37 -14.31
C HIS A 7 -26.04 -11.58 -15.24
N LEU A 8 -25.24 -12.65 -15.04
CA LEU A 8 -25.47 -13.94 -15.70
C LEU A 8 -26.68 -14.67 -15.11
N ALA A 9 -26.93 -14.54 -13.80
CA ALA A 9 -28.09 -15.11 -13.14
C ALA A 9 -29.37 -14.30 -13.42
N ASP A 10 -29.26 -12.99 -13.53
CA ASP A 10 -30.34 -12.06 -13.89
C ASP A 10 -29.85 -11.07 -14.95
N PRO A 11 -30.02 -11.39 -16.25
CA PRO A 11 -29.58 -10.56 -17.36
C PRO A 11 -30.25 -9.17 -17.43
N ASP A 12 -31.40 -9.00 -16.80
CA ASP A 12 -32.17 -7.75 -16.77
C ASP A 12 -31.83 -6.86 -15.60
N CYS A 13 -30.98 -7.32 -14.69
CA CYS A 13 -30.54 -6.58 -13.50
C CYS A 13 -29.59 -5.42 -13.90
N ALA A 14 -30.13 -4.20 -13.97
CA ALA A 14 -29.38 -3.00 -14.34
C ALA A 14 -28.24 -2.70 -13.33
N ILE A 15 -28.50 -2.81 -12.02
CA ILE A 15 -27.52 -2.52 -10.99
C ILE A 15 -26.38 -3.56 -10.94
N CYS A 16 -26.62 -4.78 -11.41
CA CYS A 16 -25.57 -5.80 -11.53
C CYS A 16 -24.53 -5.41 -12.58
N TRP A 17 -24.98 -4.83 -13.70
CA TRP A 17 -24.10 -4.28 -14.74
C TRP A 17 -23.39 -3.01 -14.28
N TRP A 18 -24.05 -2.16 -13.48
CA TRP A 18 -23.41 -1.03 -12.81
C TRP A 18 -22.23 -1.49 -11.94
N GLY A 19 -22.46 -2.54 -11.13
CA GLY A 19 -21.42 -3.10 -10.27
C GLY A 19 -20.23 -3.64 -11.04
N GLU A 20 -20.44 -4.28 -12.21
CA GLU A 20 -19.34 -4.70 -13.08
C GLU A 20 -18.59 -3.50 -13.65
N ALA A 21 -19.29 -2.46 -14.12
CA ALA A 21 -18.69 -1.25 -14.63
C ALA A 21 -17.84 -0.56 -13.55
N TRP A 22 -18.37 -0.41 -12.34
CA TRP A 22 -17.65 0.17 -11.21
C TRP A 22 -16.38 -0.62 -10.88
N ALA A 23 -16.45 -1.95 -10.84
CA ALA A 23 -15.32 -2.82 -10.51
C ALA A 23 -14.20 -2.84 -11.58
N TRP A 24 -14.47 -2.46 -12.82
CA TRP A 24 -13.47 -2.28 -13.87
C TRP A 24 -12.80 -0.91 -13.85
N GLY A 25 -13.41 0.06 -13.18
CA GLY A 25 -12.92 1.43 -13.11
C GLY A 25 -11.64 1.57 -12.27
N SER A 26 -11.09 2.77 -12.34
CA SER A 26 -9.99 3.15 -11.45
C SER A 26 -10.46 3.13 -10.00
N TYR A 27 -9.56 2.81 -9.11
CA TYR A 27 -9.79 2.84 -7.67
C TYR A 27 -8.54 3.36 -6.96
N LEU A 28 -8.63 3.59 -5.68
CA LEU A 28 -7.51 4.18 -4.91
C LEU A 28 -6.16 3.42 -5.10
N ASN A 29 -6.18 2.11 -5.33
CA ASN A 29 -4.97 1.28 -5.50
C ASN A 29 -4.56 1.00 -6.96
N GLY A 30 -5.29 1.48 -7.94
CA GLY A 30 -4.96 1.23 -9.34
C GLY A 30 -5.70 2.11 -10.33
N ALA A 31 -4.96 2.63 -11.31
CA ALA A 31 -5.56 3.26 -12.47
C ALA A 31 -6.16 2.22 -13.41
N MET A 32 -7.30 2.54 -14.00
CA MET A 32 -7.88 1.75 -15.08
C MET A 32 -6.93 1.74 -16.28
N THR A 33 -6.72 0.56 -16.84
CA THR A 33 -5.87 0.38 -18.02
C THR A 33 -6.66 0.52 -19.31
N THR A 34 -5.95 0.71 -20.44
CA THR A 34 -6.55 0.72 -21.78
C THR A 34 -7.26 -0.59 -22.14
N THR A 35 -6.89 -1.71 -21.50
CA THR A 35 -7.58 -3.00 -21.71
C THR A 35 -8.82 -3.17 -20.84
N GLN A 36 -8.91 -2.47 -19.72
CA GLN A 36 -10.06 -2.48 -18.81
C GLN A 36 -11.15 -1.49 -19.26
N ALA A 37 -10.76 -0.36 -19.81
CA ALA A 37 -11.66 0.72 -20.18
C ALA A 37 -12.82 0.30 -21.11
N PRO A 38 -12.59 -0.47 -22.19
CA PRO A 38 -13.70 -0.95 -23.04
C PRO A 38 -14.69 -1.84 -22.30
N ARG A 39 -14.23 -2.60 -21.29
CA ARG A 39 -15.10 -3.46 -20.47
C ARG A 39 -15.96 -2.64 -19.52
N ALA A 40 -15.36 -1.61 -18.88
CA ALA A 40 -16.09 -0.69 -18.03
C ALA A 40 -17.16 0.08 -18.82
N PHE A 41 -16.77 0.62 -19.97
CA PHE A 41 -17.69 1.32 -20.87
C PHE A 41 -18.82 0.40 -21.36
N PHE A 42 -18.50 -0.81 -21.84
CA PHE A 42 -19.52 -1.77 -22.24
C PHE A 42 -20.50 -2.08 -21.10
N ALA A 43 -19.99 -2.35 -19.90
CA ALA A 43 -20.84 -2.70 -18.76
C ALA A 43 -21.77 -1.55 -18.35
N VAL A 44 -21.30 -0.29 -18.36
CA VAL A 44 -22.19 0.85 -18.06
C VAL A 44 -23.25 1.04 -19.16
N GLN A 45 -22.92 0.79 -20.45
CA GLN A 45 -23.93 0.82 -21.51
C GLN A 45 -24.99 -0.28 -21.35
N GLN A 46 -24.59 -1.48 -20.87
CA GLN A 46 -25.55 -2.55 -20.55
C GLN A 46 -26.47 -2.15 -19.38
N ALA A 47 -25.98 -1.45 -18.37
CA ALA A 47 -26.79 -0.91 -17.28
C ALA A 47 -27.79 0.13 -17.81
N LEU A 48 -27.35 1.06 -18.65
CA LEU A 48 -28.20 2.10 -19.27
C LEU A 48 -29.32 1.51 -20.15
N ASN A 49 -29.05 0.44 -20.88
CA ASN A 49 -30.07 -0.22 -21.70
C ASN A 49 -31.16 -0.94 -20.89
N ARG A 50 -30.99 -1.06 -19.56
CA ARG A 50 -31.88 -1.77 -18.63
C ARG A 50 -32.54 -0.86 -17.58
N LEU A 51 -32.49 0.45 -17.77
CA LEU A 51 -33.04 1.41 -16.78
C LEU A 51 -34.54 1.19 -16.50
N GLY A 52 -35.29 0.61 -17.46
CA GLY A 52 -36.69 0.29 -17.26
C GLY A 52 -36.98 -0.74 -16.15
N ASN A 53 -35.96 -1.52 -15.76
CA ASN A 53 -36.04 -2.54 -14.71
C ASN A 53 -35.41 -2.07 -13.37
N ALA A 54 -34.95 -0.81 -13.30
CA ALA A 54 -34.25 -0.25 -12.16
C ALA A 54 -35.16 0.65 -11.34
N THR A 55 -34.92 0.70 -10.03
CA THR A 55 -35.52 1.72 -9.16
C THR A 55 -34.95 3.10 -9.48
N GLN A 56 -35.65 4.18 -9.09
CA GLN A 56 -35.15 5.54 -9.34
C GLN A 56 -33.76 5.78 -8.76
N LYS A 57 -33.46 5.23 -7.59
CA LYS A 57 -32.14 5.31 -6.96
C LYS A 57 -31.06 4.62 -7.81
N GLU A 58 -31.34 3.44 -8.29
CA GLU A 58 -30.42 2.71 -9.19
C GLU A 58 -30.20 3.43 -10.53
N VAL A 59 -31.28 4.01 -11.08
CA VAL A 59 -31.17 4.87 -12.29
C VAL A 59 -30.21 6.03 -12.03
N ASP A 60 -30.33 6.70 -10.90
CA ASP A 60 -29.47 7.83 -10.54
C ASP A 60 -28.01 7.38 -10.34
N MET A 61 -27.78 6.24 -9.68
CA MET A 61 -26.45 5.64 -9.51
C MET A 61 -25.80 5.28 -10.87
N ILE A 62 -26.56 4.69 -11.77
CA ILE A 62 -26.09 4.31 -13.11
C ILE A 62 -25.71 5.56 -13.90
N LYS A 63 -26.52 6.62 -13.86
CA LYS A 63 -26.25 7.88 -14.53
C LYS A 63 -25.02 8.60 -13.94
N ALA A 64 -24.84 8.57 -12.61
CA ALA A 64 -23.66 9.12 -11.98
C ALA A 64 -22.39 8.38 -12.40
N LEU A 65 -22.43 7.06 -12.57
CA LEU A 65 -21.27 6.29 -13.01
C LEU A 65 -20.98 6.46 -14.52
N GLN A 66 -22.00 6.71 -15.33
CA GLN A 66 -21.87 6.85 -16.78
C GLN A 66 -20.83 7.89 -17.17
N VAL A 67 -20.78 9.03 -16.46
CA VAL A 67 -19.89 10.16 -16.80
C VAL A 67 -18.40 9.81 -16.65
N ARG A 68 -18.11 8.74 -15.95
CA ARG A 68 -16.75 8.24 -15.71
C ARG A 68 -16.14 7.53 -16.91
N TYR A 69 -16.94 7.00 -17.82
CA TYR A 69 -16.49 6.15 -18.92
C TYR A 69 -16.85 6.75 -20.27
N ILE A 70 -15.84 6.84 -21.14
CA ILE A 70 -15.95 7.29 -22.52
C ILE A 70 -15.50 6.17 -23.46
N ASP A 71 -15.98 6.19 -24.71
CA ASP A 71 -15.68 5.16 -25.70
C ASP A 71 -14.19 5.13 -26.06
N SER A 72 -13.56 6.30 -26.21
CA SER A 72 -12.14 6.45 -26.51
C SER A 72 -11.35 6.85 -25.25
N PHE A 73 -11.00 5.89 -24.41
CA PHE A 73 -10.28 6.13 -23.17
C PHE A 73 -8.78 6.34 -23.39
N GLU A 74 -8.29 7.49 -22.92
CA GLU A 74 -6.87 7.83 -22.86
C GLU A 74 -6.46 8.04 -21.40
N PRO A 75 -5.56 7.20 -20.83
CA PRO A 75 -5.20 7.27 -19.41
C PRO A 75 -4.71 8.64 -18.96
N GLN A 76 -3.98 9.38 -19.81
CA GLN A 76 -3.46 10.71 -19.51
C GLN A 76 -4.56 11.78 -19.37
N ASN A 77 -5.72 11.58 -20.00
CA ASN A 77 -6.84 12.54 -20.01
C ASN A 77 -7.92 12.17 -18.97
N ARG A 78 -7.68 11.17 -18.14
CA ARG A 78 -8.66 10.62 -17.20
C ARG A 78 -9.17 11.62 -16.16
N ARG A 79 -8.38 12.66 -15.85
CA ARG A 79 -8.71 13.64 -14.82
C ARG A 79 -10.08 14.31 -15.00
N GLU A 80 -10.47 14.58 -16.22
CA GLU A 80 -11.78 15.17 -16.52
C GLU A 80 -12.92 14.23 -16.18
N GLN A 81 -12.80 12.92 -16.49
CA GLN A 81 -13.81 11.93 -16.16
C GLN A 81 -13.88 11.65 -14.65
N ASP A 82 -12.74 11.64 -13.97
CA ASP A 82 -12.71 11.49 -12.51
C ASP A 82 -13.36 12.68 -11.82
N GLN A 83 -13.13 13.93 -12.29
CA GLN A 83 -13.78 15.11 -11.76
C GLN A 83 -15.28 15.07 -12.00
N ALA A 84 -15.71 14.78 -13.24
CA ALA A 84 -17.13 14.68 -13.59
C ALA A 84 -17.84 13.61 -12.74
N TYR A 85 -17.16 12.48 -12.47
CA TYR A 85 -17.69 11.44 -11.60
C TYR A 85 -17.80 11.90 -10.14
N ALA A 86 -16.80 12.57 -9.61
CA ALA A 86 -16.85 13.10 -8.25
C ALA A 86 -17.97 14.13 -8.08
N ASP A 87 -18.17 15.00 -9.07
CA ASP A 87 -19.27 15.98 -9.07
C ASP A 87 -20.64 15.30 -9.13
N ALA A 88 -20.82 14.31 -10.01
CA ALA A 88 -22.04 13.53 -10.09
C ALA A 88 -22.33 12.74 -8.79
N MET A 89 -21.29 12.22 -8.14
CA MET A 89 -21.42 11.53 -6.85
C MET A 89 -21.73 12.50 -5.70
N ALA A 90 -21.23 13.74 -5.75
CA ALA A 90 -21.61 14.78 -4.79
C ALA A 90 -23.11 15.11 -4.87
N ASP A 91 -23.63 15.29 -6.09
CA ASP A 91 -25.05 15.54 -6.33
C ASP A 91 -25.91 14.34 -5.86
N LEU A 92 -25.44 13.12 -6.15
CA LEU A 92 -26.12 11.89 -5.74
C LEU A 92 -26.16 11.75 -4.20
N ALA A 93 -25.04 12.01 -3.51
CA ALA A 93 -24.97 11.98 -2.05
C ALA A 93 -25.87 13.08 -1.43
N GLY A 94 -25.96 14.25 -2.06
CA GLY A 94 -26.88 15.31 -1.68
C GLY A 94 -28.36 14.92 -1.84
N LYS A 95 -28.67 14.11 -2.86
CA LYS A 95 -30.02 13.59 -3.11
C LYS A 95 -30.41 12.45 -2.17
N TYR A 96 -29.44 11.62 -1.77
CA TYR A 96 -29.63 10.45 -0.90
C TYR A 96 -28.72 10.51 0.33
N PRO A 97 -28.81 11.56 1.17
CA PRO A 97 -27.88 11.76 2.29
C PRO A 97 -27.97 10.67 3.36
N ASP A 98 -29.09 9.94 3.40
CA ASP A 98 -29.31 8.84 4.35
C ASP A 98 -28.79 7.48 3.87
N ASP A 99 -28.40 7.37 2.61
CA ASP A 99 -27.79 6.16 2.07
C ASP A 99 -26.28 6.19 2.28
N LEU A 100 -25.81 5.52 3.35
CA LEU A 100 -24.40 5.50 3.73
C LEU A 100 -23.50 4.92 2.65
N THR A 101 -24.01 3.98 1.83
CA THR A 101 -23.26 3.42 0.71
C THR A 101 -23.01 4.48 -0.37
N ILE A 102 -24.04 5.27 -0.72
CA ILE A 102 -23.89 6.36 -1.71
C ILE A 102 -22.91 7.42 -1.20
N VAL A 103 -23.03 7.83 0.07
CA VAL A 103 -22.08 8.79 0.66
C VAL A 103 -20.65 8.23 0.71
N THR A 104 -20.49 6.95 1.00
CA THR A 104 -19.18 6.29 0.94
C THR A 104 -18.60 6.25 -0.48
N LEU A 105 -19.43 5.95 -1.50
CA LEU A 105 -19.01 5.97 -2.90
C LEU A 105 -18.63 7.39 -3.38
N TYR A 106 -19.25 8.42 -2.80
CA TYR A 106 -18.77 9.79 -3.00
C TYR A 106 -17.35 9.99 -2.42
N GLY A 107 -17.07 9.49 -1.22
CA GLY A 107 -15.72 9.46 -0.66
C GLY A 107 -14.72 8.70 -1.56
N ASP A 108 -15.12 7.54 -2.10
CA ASP A 108 -14.31 6.78 -3.08
C ASP A 108 -14.00 7.59 -4.33
N SER A 109 -14.98 8.36 -4.85
CA SER A 109 -14.77 9.20 -6.03
C SER A 109 -13.80 10.35 -5.78
N LEU A 110 -13.75 10.91 -4.56
CA LEU A 110 -12.80 11.94 -4.17
C LEU A 110 -11.36 11.42 -4.16
N PHE A 111 -11.13 10.15 -3.79
CA PHE A 111 -9.82 9.53 -3.87
C PHE A 111 -9.24 9.48 -5.30
N LEU A 112 -10.09 9.46 -6.33
CA LEU A 112 -9.61 9.50 -7.71
C LEU A 112 -8.99 10.86 -8.09
N LEU A 113 -9.29 11.89 -7.31
CA LEU A 113 -8.80 13.26 -7.49
C LEU A 113 -7.52 13.52 -6.69
N GLU A 114 -7.23 12.68 -5.69
CA GLU A 114 -6.05 12.82 -4.86
C GLU A 114 -4.78 12.35 -5.60
N GLU A 115 -3.68 13.05 -5.33
CA GLU A 115 -2.35 12.52 -5.64
C GLU A 115 -2.08 11.33 -4.74
N ARG A 116 -1.80 10.20 -5.37
CA ARG A 116 -1.87 8.92 -4.70
C ARG A 116 -0.73 8.64 -3.74
N ARG A 117 0.35 9.40 -3.78
CA ARG A 117 1.59 9.10 -3.05
C ARG A 117 2.22 10.36 -2.49
N GLY A 118 2.63 10.28 -1.25
CA GLY A 118 3.22 11.36 -0.49
C GLY A 118 2.42 11.66 0.78
N TYR A 119 2.98 12.49 1.60
CA TYR A 119 2.29 12.99 2.79
C TYR A 119 1.18 13.96 2.39
N ARG A 120 0.00 13.80 2.98
CA ARG A 120 -1.16 14.66 2.78
C ARG A 120 -1.22 15.74 3.84
N SER A 121 -1.48 16.98 3.41
CA SER A 121 -1.68 18.11 4.31
C SER A 121 -3.12 18.19 4.79
N LEU A 122 -3.30 18.39 6.10
CA LEU A 122 -4.63 18.67 6.68
C LEU A 122 -5.15 20.08 6.32
N GLU A 123 -4.35 20.90 5.63
CA GLU A 123 -4.76 22.20 5.11
C GLU A 123 -5.30 22.10 3.67
N ASP A 124 -5.12 20.95 3.00
CA ASP A 124 -5.64 20.74 1.65
C ASP A 124 -7.18 20.62 1.69
N PRO A 125 -7.90 21.48 0.95
CA PRO A 125 -9.38 21.44 0.93
C PRO A 125 -9.94 20.09 0.47
N ASN A 126 -9.24 19.35 -0.41
CA ASN A 126 -9.68 18.04 -0.87
C ASN A 126 -9.54 16.98 0.23
N VAL A 127 -8.44 17.03 1.00
CA VAL A 127 -8.22 16.14 2.15
C VAL A 127 -9.28 16.41 3.23
N ILE A 128 -9.52 17.69 3.54
CA ILE A 128 -10.58 18.11 4.49
C ILE A 128 -11.93 17.57 4.04
N ARG A 129 -12.27 17.74 2.75
CA ARG A 129 -13.55 17.29 2.19
C ARG A 129 -13.68 15.78 2.26
N LEU A 130 -12.64 15.04 1.89
CA LEU A 130 -12.60 13.58 1.94
C LEU A 130 -12.84 13.07 3.36
N HIS A 131 -12.10 13.61 4.34
CA HIS A 131 -12.28 13.28 5.76
C HIS A 131 -13.71 13.59 6.23
N SER A 132 -14.24 14.78 5.93
CA SER A 132 -15.57 15.18 6.33
C SER A 132 -16.65 14.23 5.80
N VAL A 133 -16.56 13.83 4.53
CA VAL A 133 -17.51 12.90 3.90
C VAL A 133 -17.45 11.53 4.59
N LEU A 134 -16.27 10.97 4.79
CA LEU A 134 -16.12 9.64 5.41
C LEU A 134 -16.55 9.65 6.89
N LEU A 135 -16.14 10.67 7.63
CA LEU A 135 -16.54 10.81 9.04
C LEU A 135 -18.05 10.97 9.18
N SER A 136 -18.75 11.67 8.25
CA SER A 136 -20.22 11.78 8.29
C SER A 136 -20.95 10.44 8.17
N VAL A 137 -20.33 9.46 7.50
CA VAL A 137 -20.82 8.07 7.46
C VAL A 137 -20.55 7.38 8.79
N LEU A 138 -19.33 7.51 9.30
CA LEU A 138 -18.85 6.78 10.48
C LEU A 138 -19.47 7.30 11.79
N ASP A 139 -19.86 8.56 11.85
CA ASP A 139 -20.65 9.12 12.96
C ASP A 139 -22.03 8.44 13.08
N ARG A 140 -22.54 7.87 11.99
CA ARG A 140 -23.83 7.17 11.94
C ARG A 140 -23.69 5.65 12.04
N ASP A 141 -22.61 5.10 11.47
CA ASP A 141 -22.27 3.68 11.53
C ASP A 141 -20.75 3.50 11.50
N ILE A 142 -20.13 3.43 12.68
CA ILE A 142 -18.69 3.23 12.83
C ILE A 142 -18.23 1.87 12.27
N THR A 143 -19.13 0.94 12.05
CA THR A 143 -18.81 -0.39 11.52
C THR A 143 -18.93 -0.49 10.00
N HIS A 144 -19.28 0.62 9.30
CA HIS A 144 -19.42 0.62 7.84
C HIS A 144 -18.09 0.28 7.14
N PRO A 145 -17.93 -0.91 6.52
CA PRO A 145 -16.63 -1.42 6.11
C PRO A 145 -15.98 -0.58 5.00
N GLY A 146 -16.78 -0.06 4.06
CA GLY A 146 -16.29 0.77 2.97
C GLY A 146 -15.75 2.11 3.46
N ALA A 147 -16.49 2.79 4.36
CA ALA A 147 -16.07 4.07 4.91
C ALA A 147 -14.84 3.91 5.80
N CYS A 148 -14.78 2.85 6.62
CA CYS A 148 -13.61 2.53 7.42
C CYS A 148 -12.37 2.25 6.57
N HIS A 149 -12.51 1.43 5.51
CA HIS A 149 -11.42 1.15 4.58
C HIS A 149 -10.85 2.43 3.96
N LEU A 150 -11.75 3.29 3.48
CA LEU A 150 -11.34 4.56 2.86
C LEU A 150 -10.75 5.54 3.90
N LEU A 151 -11.28 5.61 5.13
CA LEU A 151 -10.72 6.49 6.16
C LEU A 151 -9.31 6.08 6.57
N VAL A 152 -9.02 4.78 6.69
CA VAL A 152 -7.66 4.29 6.94
C VAL A 152 -6.71 4.85 5.89
N HIS A 153 -7.03 4.70 4.60
CA HIS A 153 -6.20 5.24 3.52
C HIS A 153 -6.17 6.77 3.45
N ALA A 154 -7.24 7.44 3.90
CA ALA A 154 -7.28 8.91 3.89
C ALA A 154 -6.38 9.53 4.97
N THR A 155 -6.15 8.82 6.07
CA THR A 155 -5.45 9.33 7.24
C THR A 155 -4.01 8.83 7.38
N GLU A 156 -3.68 7.67 6.81
CA GLU A 156 -2.39 7.00 7.00
C GLU A 156 -1.15 7.86 6.64
N SER A 157 -1.27 8.74 5.65
CA SER A 157 -0.19 9.64 5.24
C SER A 157 -0.37 11.08 5.74
N THR A 158 -1.21 11.29 6.76
CA THR A 158 -1.42 12.58 7.41
C THR A 158 -0.80 12.59 8.81
N PRO A 159 -0.66 13.77 9.45
CA PRO A 159 -0.22 13.85 10.83
C PRO A 159 -1.19 13.26 11.87
N THR A 160 -2.36 12.79 11.48
CA THR A 160 -3.43 12.32 12.39
C THR A 160 -3.96 10.92 12.01
N PRO A 161 -3.10 9.90 11.88
CA PRO A 161 -3.53 8.54 11.53
C PRO A 161 -4.47 7.93 12.58
N GLU A 162 -4.42 8.42 13.82
CA GLU A 162 -5.29 7.97 14.93
C GLU A 162 -6.79 8.24 14.69
N LEU A 163 -7.15 9.12 13.76
CA LEU A 163 -8.55 9.33 13.36
C LEU A 163 -9.20 8.04 12.84
N ALA A 164 -8.43 7.14 12.26
CA ALA A 164 -8.91 5.84 11.78
C ALA A 164 -8.81 4.72 12.84
N ALA A 165 -8.29 4.97 14.04
CA ALA A 165 -8.14 3.93 15.06
C ALA A 165 -9.47 3.22 15.41
N PRO A 166 -10.63 3.92 15.59
CA PRO A 166 -11.92 3.24 15.83
C PRO A 166 -12.31 2.31 14.67
N CYS A 167 -12.00 2.68 13.42
CA CYS A 167 -12.20 1.81 12.26
C CYS A 167 -11.27 0.60 12.29
N ALA A 168 -10.01 0.80 12.61
CA ALA A 168 -9.00 -0.27 12.65
C ALA A 168 -9.35 -1.34 13.70
N GLU A 169 -10.02 -1.00 14.79
CA GLU A 169 -10.49 -1.94 15.80
C GLU A 169 -11.52 -2.95 15.25
N HIS A 170 -12.33 -2.56 14.28
CA HIS A 170 -13.44 -3.36 13.77
C HIS A 170 -13.22 -3.94 12.39
N LEU A 171 -12.56 -3.18 11.51
CA LEU A 171 -12.51 -3.45 10.06
C LEU A 171 -11.99 -4.86 9.74
N GLY A 172 -10.95 -5.30 10.43
CA GLY A 172 -10.33 -6.60 10.17
C GLY A 172 -11.24 -7.82 10.33
N ASP A 173 -12.40 -7.67 10.98
CA ASP A 173 -13.36 -8.74 11.25
C ASP A 173 -14.66 -8.63 10.44
N THR A 174 -14.87 -7.52 9.73
CA THR A 174 -16.14 -7.23 9.04
C THR A 174 -16.39 -8.15 7.85
N ILE A 175 -15.34 -8.54 7.11
CA ILE A 175 -15.43 -9.41 5.94
C ILE A 175 -14.44 -10.58 6.08
N PRO A 176 -14.83 -11.67 6.77
CA PRO A 176 -13.98 -12.83 6.95
C PRO A 176 -13.54 -13.43 5.61
N GLY A 177 -12.24 -13.71 5.45
CA GLY A 177 -11.67 -14.27 4.23
C GLY A 177 -11.36 -13.26 3.12
N ALA A 178 -11.64 -11.96 3.31
CA ALA A 178 -11.11 -10.90 2.49
C ALA A 178 -9.76 -10.43 3.05
N SER A 179 -8.67 -10.99 2.54
CA SER A 179 -7.32 -10.77 3.10
C SER A 179 -6.95 -9.28 3.18
N HIS A 180 -7.32 -8.50 2.15
CA HIS A 180 -7.08 -7.07 2.15
C HIS A 180 -7.79 -6.33 3.30
N ILE A 181 -9.06 -6.68 3.57
CA ILE A 181 -9.80 -6.07 4.69
C ILE A 181 -9.21 -6.49 6.04
N ASN A 182 -8.75 -7.74 6.17
CA ASN A 182 -8.08 -8.20 7.39
C ASN A 182 -6.77 -7.46 7.65
N HIS A 183 -6.06 -7.07 6.59
CA HIS A 183 -4.78 -6.35 6.63
C HIS A 183 -4.96 -4.84 6.93
N MET A 184 -6.04 -4.22 6.46
CA MET A 184 -6.23 -2.76 6.50
C MET A 184 -5.98 -2.10 7.87
N PRO A 185 -6.36 -2.67 9.02
CA PRO A 185 -6.03 -2.08 10.31
C PRO A 185 -4.53 -1.83 10.53
N SER A 186 -3.68 -2.62 9.89
CA SER A 186 -2.23 -2.50 10.06
C SER A 186 -1.65 -1.19 9.54
N HIS A 187 -2.27 -0.53 8.59
CA HIS A 187 -1.87 0.80 8.14
C HIS A 187 -1.93 1.80 9.30
N THR A 188 -3.09 1.92 9.94
CA THR A 188 -3.26 2.78 11.12
C THR A 188 -2.33 2.37 12.27
N TRP A 189 -2.24 1.06 12.56
CA TRP A 189 -1.40 0.58 13.66
C TRP A 189 0.10 0.83 13.43
N ASN A 190 0.59 0.73 12.20
CA ASN A 190 1.97 1.07 11.87
C ASN A 190 2.26 2.54 12.12
N GLU A 191 1.41 3.45 11.62
CA GLU A 191 1.59 4.89 11.79
C GLU A 191 1.49 5.34 13.26
N MET A 192 0.72 4.61 14.07
CA MET A 192 0.61 4.84 15.51
C MET A 192 1.71 4.16 16.33
N GLY A 193 2.62 3.39 15.72
CA GLY A 193 3.64 2.61 16.42
C GLY A 193 3.09 1.41 17.20
N LEU A 194 1.84 1.01 16.96
CA LEU A 194 1.19 -0.14 17.59
C LEU A 194 1.53 -1.44 16.83
N TRP A 195 2.83 -1.71 16.77
CA TRP A 195 3.42 -2.77 15.95
C TRP A 195 2.84 -4.16 16.21
N GLN A 196 2.48 -4.46 17.43
CA GLN A 196 1.92 -5.77 17.77
C GLN A 196 0.52 -5.97 17.17
N GLU A 197 -0.30 -4.92 17.12
CA GLU A 197 -1.61 -4.94 16.49
C GLU A 197 -1.46 -5.05 14.95
N ALA A 198 -0.47 -4.36 14.39
CA ALA A 198 -0.14 -4.49 12.98
C ALA A 198 0.31 -5.93 12.62
N VAL A 199 1.14 -6.57 13.43
CA VAL A 199 1.52 -7.99 13.27
C VAL A 199 0.29 -8.89 13.31
N ARG A 200 -0.64 -8.67 14.25
CA ARG A 200 -1.87 -9.46 14.38
C ARG A 200 -2.74 -9.35 13.11
N SER A 201 -2.95 -8.13 12.62
CA SER A 201 -3.75 -7.85 11.43
C SER A 201 -3.16 -8.52 10.18
N ASN A 202 -1.85 -8.37 9.97
CA ASN A 202 -1.17 -8.95 8.81
C ASN A 202 -1.03 -10.48 8.89
N THR A 203 -0.89 -11.05 10.09
CA THR A 203 -0.92 -12.51 10.28
C THR A 203 -2.29 -13.07 9.88
N LYS A 204 -3.38 -12.39 10.26
CA LYS A 204 -4.74 -12.75 9.86
C LYS A 204 -4.92 -12.66 8.34
N ALA A 205 -4.41 -11.59 7.73
CA ALA A 205 -4.44 -11.40 6.28
C ALA A 205 -3.67 -12.51 5.56
N TRP A 206 -2.47 -12.82 6.01
CA TRP A 206 -1.67 -13.91 5.42
C TRP A 206 -2.36 -15.28 5.51
N HIS A 207 -3.00 -15.58 6.64
CA HIS A 207 -3.81 -16.80 6.76
C HIS A 207 -5.01 -16.81 5.79
N SER A 208 -5.62 -15.66 5.54
CA SER A 208 -6.70 -15.54 4.54
C SER A 208 -6.18 -15.72 3.11
N ASP A 209 -4.99 -15.18 2.79
CA ASP A 209 -4.32 -15.41 1.50
C ASP A 209 -4.00 -16.89 1.29
N GLN A 210 -3.48 -17.59 2.30
CA GLN A 210 -3.22 -19.03 2.24
C GLN A 210 -4.51 -19.82 2.00
N LYS A 211 -5.62 -19.48 2.69
CA LYS A 211 -6.93 -20.12 2.45
C LYS A 211 -7.45 -19.86 1.05
N ALA A 212 -7.23 -18.66 0.50
CA ALA A 212 -7.63 -18.30 -0.86
C ALA A 212 -6.90 -19.16 -1.91
N ALA A 213 -5.65 -19.55 -1.67
CA ALA A 213 -4.91 -20.48 -2.53
C ALA A 213 -5.59 -21.86 -2.65
N TYR A 214 -6.40 -22.24 -1.65
CA TYR A 214 -7.22 -23.45 -1.66
C TYR A 214 -8.68 -23.19 -2.07
N GLY A 215 -8.97 -22.08 -2.73
CA GLY A 215 -10.31 -21.73 -3.21
C GLY A 215 -11.27 -21.19 -2.14
N ARG A 216 -10.78 -20.77 -0.99
CA ARG A 216 -11.57 -20.24 0.14
C ARG A 216 -11.30 -18.78 0.38
N GLY A 217 -12.09 -17.88 -0.21
CA GLY A 217 -11.95 -16.44 -0.05
C GLY A 217 -11.17 -15.78 -1.19
N PHE A 218 -10.63 -14.60 -0.93
CA PHE A 218 -9.95 -13.77 -1.92
C PHE A 218 -8.59 -13.34 -1.39
N ALA A 219 -7.52 -13.68 -2.11
CA ALA A 219 -6.20 -13.12 -1.94
C ALA A 219 -6.04 -11.89 -2.82
N ILE A 220 -5.87 -10.73 -2.19
CA ILE A 220 -5.53 -9.49 -2.87
C ILE A 220 -4.28 -8.96 -2.17
N TYR A 221 -3.21 -8.74 -2.94
CA TYR A 221 -1.94 -8.22 -2.46
C TYR A 221 -1.19 -9.08 -1.41
N PRO A 222 -1.06 -10.42 -1.58
CA PRO A 222 -0.38 -11.27 -0.58
C PRO A 222 1.07 -10.85 -0.33
N THR A 223 1.78 -10.34 -1.35
CA THR A 223 3.15 -9.81 -1.19
C THR A 223 3.16 -8.55 -0.31
N HIS A 224 2.18 -7.65 -0.46
CA HIS A 224 2.05 -6.46 0.36
C HIS A 224 1.72 -6.83 1.83
N ASN A 225 0.76 -7.73 2.06
CA ASN A 225 0.42 -8.21 3.39
C ASN A 225 1.63 -8.80 4.12
N LEU A 226 2.45 -9.60 3.41
CA LEU A 226 3.70 -10.15 3.96
C LEU A 226 4.78 -9.08 4.19
N THR A 227 4.88 -8.06 3.32
CA THR A 227 5.82 -6.96 3.53
C THR A 227 5.46 -6.14 4.77
N MET A 228 4.17 -5.86 4.97
CA MET A 228 3.68 -5.19 6.16
C MET A 228 3.88 -6.04 7.43
N LEU A 229 3.65 -7.37 7.33
CA LEU A 229 3.93 -8.29 8.43
C LEU A 229 5.41 -8.30 8.81
N TYR A 230 6.28 -8.42 7.81
CA TYR A 230 7.72 -8.39 7.99
C TYR A 230 8.18 -7.09 8.68
N TYR A 231 7.70 -5.95 8.21
CA TYR A 231 8.05 -4.64 8.76
C TYR A 231 7.58 -4.50 10.21
N ALA A 232 6.28 -4.69 10.47
CA ALA A 232 5.73 -4.57 11.82
C ALA A 232 6.39 -5.55 12.83
N ALA A 233 6.65 -6.79 12.40
CA ALA A 233 7.35 -7.77 13.22
C ALA A 233 8.82 -7.36 13.49
N SER A 234 9.47 -6.74 12.50
CA SER A 234 10.83 -6.19 12.65
C SER A 234 10.85 -5.05 13.66
N MET A 235 9.89 -4.13 13.61
CA MET A 235 9.78 -3.00 14.53
C MET A 235 9.43 -3.44 15.97
N SER A 236 8.60 -4.47 16.11
CA SER A 236 8.21 -5.02 17.42
C SER A 236 9.21 -6.03 18.02
N GLY A 237 10.34 -6.30 17.36
CA GLY A 237 11.36 -7.24 17.83
C GLY A 237 10.99 -8.72 17.73
N GLN A 238 9.95 -9.06 16.97
CA GLN A 238 9.46 -10.43 16.76
C GLN A 238 10.24 -11.15 15.67
N SER A 239 11.49 -11.53 15.95
CA SER A 239 12.43 -12.09 14.97
C SER A 239 11.89 -13.31 14.21
N ALA A 240 11.22 -14.23 14.89
CA ALA A 240 10.68 -15.43 14.24
C ALA A 240 9.61 -15.07 13.20
N SER A 241 8.68 -14.16 13.54
CA SER A 241 7.62 -13.70 12.65
C SER A 241 8.17 -12.91 11.47
N ALA A 242 9.12 -11.98 11.72
CA ALA A 242 9.74 -11.16 10.69
C ALA A 242 10.52 -12.02 9.67
N ILE A 243 11.38 -12.92 10.15
CA ILE A 243 12.18 -13.79 9.28
C ILE A 243 11.28 -14.77 8.51
N GLN A 244 10.21 -15.30 9.14
CA GLN A 244 9.29 -16.20 8.44
C GLN A 244 8.51 -15.45 7.35
N ALA A 245 7.99 -14.25 7.64
CA ALA A 245 7.30 -13.42 6.65
C ALA A 245 8.22 -13.09 5.46
N ALA A 246 9.48 -12.72 5.72
CA ALA A 246 10.47 -12.45 4.69
C ALA A 246 10.81 -13.71 3.84
N LYS A 247 10.88 -14.90 4.46
CA LYS A 247 11.05 -16.18 3.74
C LYS A 247 9.85 -16.50 2.85
N ASP A 248 8.62 -16.29 3.34
CA ASP A 248 7.42 -16.54 2.57
C ASP A 248 7.28 -15.53 1.42
N LEU A 249 7.66 -14.26 1.64
CA LEU A 249 7.74 -13.25 0.60
C LEU A 249 8.75 -13.63 -0.50
N ALA A 250 9.95 -14.09 -0.12
CA ALA A 250 10.95 -14.55 -1.07
C ALA A 250 10.47 -15.75 -1.91
N LYS A 251 9.69 -16.65 -1.32
CA LYS A 251 9.06 -17.76 -2.08
C LYS A 251 8.01 -17.28 -3.09
N LEU A 252 7.27 -16.21 -2.77
CA LEU A 252 6.22 -15.70 -3.66
C LEU A 252 6.79 -14.94 -4.86
N ASN A 253 7.84 -14.15 -4.66
CA ASN A 253 8.33 -13.20 -5.68
C ASN A 253 9.78 -13.43 -6.11
N GLY A 254 10.49 -14.41 -5.54
CA GLY A 254 11.90 -14.71 -5.83
C GLY A 254 12.88 -13.67 -5.30
N ASN A 255 12.46 -12.73 -4.46
CA ASN A 255 13.30 -11.61 -4.00
C ASN A 255 13.77 -11.85 -2.54
N THR A 256 15.07 -12.02 -2.38
CA THR A 256 15.73 -12.28 -1.09
C THR A 256 16.17 -11.02 -0.34
N ALA A 257 15.98 -9.82 -0.90
CA ALA A 257 16.41 -8.56 -0.29
C ALA A 257 15.81 -8.37 1.12
N MET A 258 14.47 -8.53 1.26
CA MET A 258 13.82 -8.37 2.57
C MET A 258 14.24 -9.46 3.56
N LEU A 259 14.55 -10.67 3.09
CA LEU A 259 15.09 -11.73 3.94
C LEU A 259 16.48 -11.36 4.47
N SER A 260 17.37 -10.85 3.61
CA SER A 260 18.70 -10.44 4.02
C SER A 260 18.65 -9.29 5.05
N MET A 261 17.76 -8.31 4.84
CA MET A 261 17.54 -7.20 5.77
C MET A 261 16.97 -7.67 7.12
N ALA A 262 16.01 -8.62 7.13
CA ALA A 262 15.48 -9.23 8.35
C ALA A 262 16.59 -9.92 9.15
N LEU A 263 17.44 -10.69 8.49
CA LEU A 263 18.54 -11.40 9.13
C LEU A 263 19.56 -10.44 9.75
N VAL A 264 19.90 -9.34 9.06
CA VAL A 264 20.75 -8.26 9.63
C VAL A 264 20.10 -7.66 10.86
N ARG A 265 18.83 -7.28 10.77
CA ARG A 265 18.07 -6.67 11.88
C ARG A 265 18.18 -7.49 13.18
N PHE A 266 18.19 -8.82 13.05
CA PHE A 266 18.20 -9.74 14.18
C PHE A 266 19.55 -10.42 14.44
N GLY A 267 20.64 -9.89 13.89
CA GLY A 267 21.99 -10.35 14.17
C GLY A 267 22.33 -11.76 13.63
N ARG A 268 21.59 -12.23 12.60
CA ARG A 268 21.78 -13.55 12.00
C ARG A 268 22.78 -13.48 10.83
N PHE A 269 23.98 -12.95 11.10
CA PHE A 269 24.97 -12.59 10.08
C PHE A 269 25.46 -13.80 9.28
N ASP A 270 25.71 -14.93 9.92
CA ASP A 270 26.07 -16.17 9.23
C ASP A 270 25.04 -16.57 8.18
N GLU A 271 23.73 -16.43 8.50
CA GLU A 271 22.67 -16.79 7.57
C GLU A 271 22.57 -15.80 6.40
N VAL A 272 22.87 -14.50 6.62
CA VAL A 272 22.99 -13.53 5.53
C VAL A 272 24.02 -13.98 4.51
N LEU A 273 25.20 -14.39 4.98
CA LEU A 273 26.30 -14.83 4.12
C LEU A 273 26.02 -16.17 3.40
N GLN A 274 25.06 -16.95 3.89
CA GLN A 274 24.63 -18.20 3.27
C GLN A 274 23.57 -18.04 2.18
N ILE A 275 22.92 -16.86 2.06
CA ILE A 275 21.97 -16.59 0.98
C ILE A 275 22.74 -16.59 -0.35
N LYS A 276 22.35 -17.48 -1.27
CA LYS A 276 22.98 -17.64 -2.59
C LYS A 276 22.22 -16.96 -3.72
N ASP A 277 20.90 -16.84 -3.55
CA ASP A 277 20.01 -16.29 -4.56
C ASP A 277 20.05 -14.76 -4.46
N GLU A 278 20.72 -14.15 -5.42
CA GLU A 278 20.83 -12.69 -5.50
C GLU A 278 19.54 -12.12 -6.09
N PRO A 279 18.97 -11.09 -5.48
CA PRO A 279 17.72 -10.50 -5.96
C PRO A 279 17.94 -9.72 -7.27
N ASN A 280 16.90 -9.70 -8.11
CA ASN A 280 16.87 -8.88 -9.30
C ASN A 280 16.52 -7.42 -8.97
N GLY A 281 16.98 -6.51 -9.84
CA GLY A 281 16.74 -5.08 -9.70
C GLY A 281 17.78 -4.39 -8.82
N GLU A 282 18.21 -3.21 -9.26
CA GLU A 282 19.34 -2.49 -8.71
C GLU A 282 19.18 -2.18 -7.22
N ILE A 283 18.01 -1.70 -6.80
CA ILE A 283 17.77 -1.34 -5.39
C ILE A 283 17.64 -2.59 -4.51
N ASN A 284 16.94 -3.63 -4.95
CA ASN A 284 16.89 -4.88 -4.21
C ASN A 284 18.28 -5.50 -4.05
N ARG A 285 19.11 -5.40 -5.11
CA ARG A 285 20.50 -5.85 -5.07
C ARG A 285 21.31 -5.03 -4.06
N SER A 286 21.15 -3.71 -4.02
CA SER A 286 21.84 -2.86 -3.05
C SER A 286 21.45 -3.16 -1.60
N MET A 287 20.19 -3.50 -1.33
CA MET A 287 19.74 -3.98 -0.01
C MET A 287 20.41 -5.30 0.39
N TYR A 288 20.52 -6.22 -0.55
CA TYR A 288 21.22 -7.49 -0.34
C TYR A 288 22.72 -7.27 -0.11
N ASP A 289 23.38 -6.43 -0.93
CA ASP A 289 24.81 -6.11 -0.79
C ASP A 289 25.08 -5.39 0.52
N PHE A 290 24.25 -4.41 0.91
CA PHE A 290 24.32 -3.76 2.22
C PHE A 290 24.27 -4.80 3.35
N SER A 291 23.32 -5.74 3.28
CA SER A 291 23.17 -6.78 4.29
C SER A 291 24.42 -7.65 4.41
N ARG A 292 25.05 -7.99 3.29
CA ARG A 292 26.31 -8.72 3.28
C ARG A 292 27.48 -7.88 3.81
N GLY A 293 27.55 -6.60 3.43
CA GLY A 293 28.56 -5.67 3.95
C GLY A 293 28.50 -5.54 5.47
N TYR A 294 27.27 -5.41 6.00
CA TYR A 294 27.04 -5.35 7.43
C TYR A 294 27.41 -6.67 8.12
N ALA A 295 27.05 -7.82 7.54
CA ALA A 295 27.40 -9.13 8.05
C ALA A 295 28.93 -9.34 8.05
N PHE A 296 29.63 -9.00 6.96
CA PHE A 296 31.10 -9.08 6.91
C PHE A 296 31.76 -8.22 7.99
N LEU A 297 31.23 -7.00 8.23
CA LEU A 297 31.75 -6.15 9.28
C LEU A 297 31.63 -6.83 10.66
N LYS A 298 30.45 -7.39 10.98
CA LYS A 298 30.19 -8.04 12.28
C LYS A 298 30.98 -9.34 12.45
N GLU A 299 31.32 -10.02 11.35
CA GLU A 299 32.22 -11.19 11.35
C GLU A 299 33.73 -10.79 11.31
N GLY A 300 34.05 -9.49 11.40
CA GLY A 300 35.43 -8.99 11.44
C GLY A 300 36.12 -8.85 10.09
N ASN A 301 35.44 -9.11 8.97
CA ASN A 301 35.98 -8.93 7.63
C ASN A 301 35.77 -7.48 7.15
N ILE A 302 36.50 -6.54 7.77
CA ILE A 302 36.36 -5.10 7.48
C ILE A 302 36.70 -4.81 6.02
N GLY A 303 37.67 -5.55 5.41
CA GLY A 303 38.05 -5.35 4.01
C GLY A 303 36.91 -5.60 3.03
N ALA A 304 36.16 -6.70 3.22
CA ALA A 304 34.98 -7.00 2.42
C ALA A 304 33.85 -5.98 2.65
N ALA A 305 33.64 -5.56 3.89
CA ALA A 305 32.66 -4.54 4.21
C ALA A 305 32.95 -3.19 3.52
N LYS A 306 34.22 -2.77 3.50
CA LYS A 306 34.67 -1.54 2.81
C LYS A 306 34.48 -1.64 1.29
N ALA A 307 34.80 -2.76 0.67
CA ALA A 307 34.60 -2.94 -0.76
C ALA A 307 33.11 -2.81 -1.15
N ILE A 308 32.21 -3.32 -0.31
CA ILE A 308 30.77 -3.15 -0.52
C ILE A 308 30.36 -1.69 -0.30
N LEU A 309 30.86 -1.04 0.75
CA LEU A 309 30.62 0.38 1.00
C LEU A 309 31.00 1.25 -0.20
N ASP A 310 32.18 1.05 -0.76
CA ASP A 310 32.65 1.78 -1.95
C ASP A 310 31.67 1.64 -3.12
N SER A 311 31.19 0.40 -3.36
CA SER A 311 30.18 0.13 -4.39
C SER A 311 28.85 0.83 -4.13
N LEU A 312 28.34 0.83 -2.88
CA LEU A 312 27.11 1.52 -2.51
C LEU A 312 27.25 3.04 -2.62
N GLN A 313 28.40 3.61 -2.24
CA GLN A 313 28.66 5.03 -2.38
C GLN A 313 28.73 5.48 -3.83
N ASP A 314 29.30 4.68 -4.72
CA ASP A 314 29.31 4.97 -6.15
C ASP A 314 27.91 4.81 -6.76
N LEU A 315 27.15 3.80 -6.36
CA LEU A 315 25.77 3.63 -6.79
C LEU A 315 24.90 4.80 -6.33
N THR A 316 25.08 5.31 -5.12
CA THR A 316 24.35 6.50 -4.61
C THR A 316 24.50 7.71 -5.55
N LYS A 317 25.67 7.87 -6.20
CA LYS A 317 25.95 8.99 -7.10
C LYS A 317 25.41 8.77 -8.51
N THR A 318 25.27 7.51 -8.94
CA THR A 318 25.05 7.16 -10.34
C THR A 318 23.68 6.61 -10.65
N THR A 319 22.97 6.07 -9.64
CA THR A 319 21.66 5.45 -9.85
C THR A 319 20.59 6.46 -10.26
N ALA A 320 19.83 6.11 -11.30
CA ALA A 320 18.57 6.74 -11.67
C ALA A 320 17.37 5.79 -11.40
N ALA A 321 17.62 4.64 -10.78
CA ALA A 321 16.58 3.68 -10.46
C ALA A 321 15.63 4.24 -9.40
N ARG A 322 14.39 3.76 -9.45
CA ARG A 322 13.38 4.04 -8.42
C ARG A 322 13.00 2.74 -7.73
N PHE A 323 12.68 2.87 -6.44
CA PHE A 323 12.05 1.80 -5.67
C PHE A 323 10.69 2.27 -5.21
N ARG A 324 9.63 1.73 -5.80
CA ARG A 324 8.26 2.20 -5.59
C ARG A 324 8.15 3.73 -5.84
N PHE A 325 8.08 4.53 -4.80
CA PHE A 325 7.88 5.99 -4.84
C PHE A 325 9.15 6.78 -4.50
N HIS A 326 10.22 6.07 -4.15
CA HIS A 326 11.48 6.65 -3.68
C HIS A 326 12.50 6.73 -4.80
N ASP A 327 13.31 7.77 -4.79
CA ASP A 327 14.53 7.80 -5.59
C ASP A 327 15.52 6.80 -5.01
N GLY A 328 16.07 5.93 -5.85
CA GLY A 328 16.98 4.88 -5.41
C GLY A 328 18.21 5.41 -4.70
N LYS A 329 18.71 6.60 -5.11
CA LYS A 329 19.84 7.27 -4.47
C LYS A 329 19.62 7.50 -2.97
N ASP A 330 18.38 7.80 -2.55
CA ASP A 330 18.08 8.09 -1.15
C ASP A 330 18.08 6.81 -0.30
N ILE A 331 17.53 5.71 -0.84
CA ILE A 331 17.57 4.40 -0.17
C ILE A 331 19.03 3.89 -0.08
N VAL A 332 19.76 3.93 -1.19
CA VAL A 332 21.15 3.44 -1.23
C VAL A 332 22.05 4.33 -0.37
N GLY A 333 21.84 5.65 -0.41
CA GLY A 333 22.60 6.61 0.39
C GLY A 333 22.39 6.44 1.89
N ALA A 334 21.15 6.16 2.32
CA ALA A 334 20.83 5.84 3.71
C ALA A 334 21.59 4.57 4.18
N MET A 335 21.50 3.49 3.40
CA MET A 335 22.22 2.24 3.70
C MET A 335 23.76 2.40 3.68
N ALA A 336 24.29 3.12 2.70
CA ALA A 336 25.72 3.40 2.62
C ALA A 336 26.20 4.17 3.85
N GLY A 337 25.45 5.19 4.27
CA GLY A 337 25.78 5.98 5.46
C GLY A 337 25.72 5.15 6.76
N ILE A 338 24.76 4.23 6.91
CA ILE A 338 24.72 3.30 8.05
C ILE A 338 25.99 2.42 8.04
N LEU A 339 26.32 1.80 6.91
CA LEU A 339 27.49 0.92 6.83
C LEU A 339 28.80 1.69 7.06
N GLU A 340 28.92 2.90 6.52
CA GLU A 340 30.08 3.80 6.73
C GLU A 340 30.22 4.14 8.24
N GLY A 341 29.13 4.51 8.89
CA GLY A 341 29.10 4.82 10.31
C GLY A 341 29.50 3.65 11.19
N GLU A 342 28.97 2.47 10.91
CA GLU A 342 29.30 1.24 11.64
C GLU A 342 30.78 0.80 11.45
N ILE A 343 31.33 0.96 10.25
CA ILE A 343 32.75 0.70 9.99
C ILE A 343 33.62 1.69 10.78
N ALA A 344 33.30 3.00 10.71
CA ALA A 344 34.04 4.02 11.45
C ALA A 344 33.96 3.79 12.97
N TRP A 345 32.79 3.41 13.47
CA TRP A 345 32.63 3.06 14.89
C TRP A 345 33.53 1.88 15.28
N SER A 346 33.52 0.81 14.48
CA SER A 346 34.36 -0.39 14.73
C SER A 346 35.87 -0.07 14.74
N GLU A 347 36.29 0.97 14.01
CA GLU A 347 37.68 1.46 13.97
C GLU A 347 38.00 2.50 15.08
N GLY A 348 37.01 2.83 15.98
CA GLY A 348 37.18 3.81 17.03
C GLY A 348 37.13 5.28 16.56
N LYS A 349 36.68 5.54 15.34
CA LYS A 349 36.59 6.88 14.71
C LYS A 349 35.24 7.51 14.98
N MET A 350 34.96 7.92 16.24
CA MET A 350 33.64 8.34 16.70
C MET A 350 33.05 9.53 15.94
N GLU A 351 33.86 10.57 15.65
CA GLU A 351 33.40 11.76 14.94
C GLU A 351 32.98 11.39 13.51
N ALA A 352 33.78 10.59 12.81
CA ALA A 352 33.46 10.12 11.46
C ALA A 352 32.21 9.23 11.44
N ALA A 353 31.99 8.40 12.48
CA ALA A 353 30.78 7.60 12.61
C ALA A 353 29.53 8.47 12.73
N VAL A 354 29.56 9.49 13.61
CA VAL A 354 28.45 10.44 13.78
C VAL A 354 28.14 11.21 12.50
N ASP A 355 29.17 11.65 11.78
CA ASP A 355 29.00 12.37 10.49
C ASP A 355 28.38 11.46 9.43
N ALA A 356 28.79 10.19 9.36
CA ALA A 356 28.21 9.21 8.45
C ALA A 356 26.73 8.93 8.77
N PHE A 357 26.36 8.78 10.04
CA PHE A 357 24.97 8.59 10.45
C PHE A 357 24.10 9.82 10.16
N LYS A 358 24.61 11.05 10.41
CA LYS A 358 23.89 12.27 10.03
C LYS A 358 23.64 12.36 8.52
N LYS A 359 24.63 12.00 7.72
CA LYS A 359 24.47 11.92 6.26
C LYS A 359 23.44 10.87 5.85
N SER A 360 23.46 9.70 6.51
CA SER A 360 22.46 8.65 6.32
C SER A 360 21.04 9.16 6.63
N THR A 361 20.88 9.84 7.77
CA THR A 361 19.60 10.46 8.17
C THR A 361 19.10 11.44 7.11
N SER A 362 19.97 12.27 6.53
CA SER A 362 19.55 13.23 5.49
C SER A 362 19.02 12.56 4.21
N PHE A 363 19.52 11.38 3.85
CA PHE A 363 18.96 10.58 2.77
C PHE A 363 17.63 9.94 3.17
N TYR A 364 17.53 9.45 4.39
CA TYR A 364 16.31 8.83 4.90
C TYR A 364 15.14 9.82 4.97
N GLU A 365 15.40 11.07 5.38
CA GLU A 365 14.42 12.15 5.45
C GLU A 365 13.87 12.59 4.07
N ASN A 366 14.56 12.26 2.97
CA ASN A 366 14.06 12.48 1.61
C ASN A 366 13.05 11.42 1.15
N LEU A 367 12.87 10.33 1.92
CA LEU A 367 11.94 9.28 1.53
C LEU A 367 10.49 9.79 1.62
N ASN A 368 9.69 9.38 0.64
CA ASN A 368 8.26 9.64 0.65
C ASN A 368 7.53 8.71 1.62
N TYR A 369 6.26 9.01 1.90
CA TYR A 369 5.37 8.05 2.54
C TYR A 369 5.28 6.75 1.72
N ASP A 370 5.35 5.60 2.38
CA ASP A 370 5.18 4.27 1.79
C ASP A 370 4.53 3.28 2.79
N GLU A 371 4.07 2.17 2.29
CA GLU A 371 3.27 1.15 2.98
C GLU A 371 3.94 -0.25 2.83
N PRO A 372 4.84 -0.62 3.73
CA PRO A 372 5.53 0.15 4.76
C PRO A 372 6.74 0.91 4.21
N GLU A 373 7.45 1.62 5.09
CA GLU A 373 8.76 2.19 4.78
C GLU A 373 9.73 1.15 4.20
N PRO A 374 10.62 1.56 3.28
CA PRO A 374 11.47 0.63 2.55
C PRO A 374 12.51 -0.09 3.41
N LEU A 375 12.92 0.51 4.53
CA LEU A 375 13.93 -0.05 5.43
C LEU A 375 13.32 -0.40 6.78
N PRO A 376 13.60 -1.61 7.34
CA PRO A 376 13.04 -2.04 8.64
C PRO A 376 13.81 -1.48 9.85
N PHE A 377 14.59 -0.45 9.63
CA PHE A 377 15.38 0.30 10.62
C PHE A 377 15.69 1.69 10.10
N SER A 378 15.86 2.64 11.00
CA SER A 378 16.32 4.00 10.68
C SER A 378 17.81 4.17 11.01
N PRO A 379 18.48 5.13 10.39
CA PRO A 379 19.87 5.50 10.69
C PRO A 379 20.09 5.97 12.12
#